data_131b78cf3f58cde595bc1301b3f459eb
#
_entry.id   131b78cf3f58cde595bc1301b3f459eb
#
_cell.length_a   1.000
_cell.length_b   1.000
_cell.length_c   1.000
_cell.angle_alpha   90.00
_cell.angle_beta   90.00
_cell.angle_gamma   90.00
#
_symmetry.space_group_name_H-M   'P 1'
#
loop_
_entity.id
_entity.type
_entity.pdbx_description
1 polymer ?
#
loop_
_entity_poly.entity_id
_entity_poly.type
_entity_poly.pdbx_seq_one_letter_code
_entity_poly.pdbx_strand_id
1 'polypeptide(L)'
;NFMDYKSKGIISGNLPSQVLKNRPDVIQAEAVVKQSNAQIGVATSVFFPTISLTTPLGYTSTSLTNLFKGQQSYWQYQGGISMPVLNLGAFGAIKAAKGQYYADFFNYVETVKNAFASVDSDLASHEKYTKSFEEMVSFFDSTHRRYDYEMLRFKEGLVAKPDVLALNIKRNE
;
A
#
# COMPACT_ATOMS: atom_id res chain seq x y z
N ASN A 1 2.22 35.45 4.93
CA ASN A 1 3.37 35.85 5.77
C ASN A 1 4.13 34.58 6.17
N PHE A 2 5.38 34.43 5.71
CA PHE A 2 6.22 33.27 5.99
C PHE A 2 6.48 33.07 7.50
N MET A 3 6.38 34.13 8.27
CA MET A 3 6.56 34.16 9.73
C MET A 3 5.41 33.51 10.52
N ASP A 4 4.28 33.24 9.90
CA ASP A 4 3.10 32.64 10.55
C ASP A 4 3.09 31.10 10.46
N TYR A 5 4.11 30.48 9.84
CA TYR A 5 4.22 29.05 9.72
C TYR A 5 4.75 28.44 11.03
N LYS A 6 3.87 28.27 12.00
CA LYS A 6 4.15 27.39 13.13
C LYS A 6 4.20 25.96 12.61
N SER A 7 5.35 25.29 12.78
CA SER A 7 5.45 23.86 12.50
C SER A 7 4.33 23.15 13.29
N LYS A 8 3.40 22.58 12.57
CA LYS A 8 2.28 21.84 13.14
C LYS A 8 2.85 20.65 13.90
N GLY A 9 2.69 20.69 15.20
CA GLY A 9 3.08 19.79 16.25
C GLY A 9 3.75 18.47 15.88
N ILE A 10 4.82 18.23 16.57
CA ILE A 10 5.60 17.01 16.70
C ILE A 10 4.69 15.80 16.61
N ILE A 11 4.90 15.00 15.57
CA ILE A 11 4.40 13.63 15.57
C ILE A 11 5.10 12.96 16.74
N SER A 12 4.35 12.64 17.79
CA SER A 12 4.86 11.99 18.97
C SER A 12 5.62 10.73 18.57
N GLY A 13 6.87 10.57 19.00
CA GLY A 13 7.71 9.41 18.67
C GLY A 13 7.18 8.05 19.18
N ASN A 14 6.04 8.04 19.87
CA ASN A 14 5.24 6.87 20.20
C ASN A 14 4.11 6.68 19.15
N LEU A 15 4.47 6.42 17.90
CA LEU A 15 3.50 5.94 16.92
C LEU A 15 3.00 4.56 17.37
N PRO A 16 1.71 4.40 17.74
CA PRO A 16 1.19 3.12 18.14
C PRO A 16 1.35 2.12 16.99
N SER A 17 1.73 0.88 17.30
CA SER A 17 1.85 -0.22 16.33
C SER A 17 0.61 -0.41 15.44
N GLN A 18 -0.52 0.15 15.85
CA GLN A 18 -1.78 0.20 15.09
C GLN A 18 -1.66 1.00 13.79
N VAL A 19 -0.82 2.04 13.74
CA VAL A 19 -0.61 2.84 12.51
C VAL A 19 0.07 1.99 11.44
N LEU A 20 1.01 1.14 11.82
CA LEU A 20 1.68 0.22 10.90
C LEU A 20 0.72 -0.86 10.39
N LYS A 21 -0.18 -1.37 11.24
CA LYS A 21 -1.21 -2.35 10.84
C LYS A 21 -2.23 -1.78 9.84
N ASN A 22 -2.45 -0.48 9.86
CA ASN A 22 -3.40 0.19 8.95
C ASN A 22 -2.76 0.63 7.62
N ARG A 23 -1.47 0.36 7.41
CA ARG A 23 -0.82 0.66 6.14
C ARG A 23 -1.40 -0.22 5.02
N PRO A 24 -1.75 0.36 3.87
CA PRO A 24 -2.36 -0.40 2.76
C PRO A 24 -1.46 -1.52 2.22
N ASP A 25 -0.14 -1.30 2.17
CA ASP A 25 0.86 -2.28 1.73
C ASP A 25 0.93 -3.49 2.68
N VAL A 26 0.86 -3.28 3.99
CA VAL A 26 0.85 -4.34 5.00
C VAL A 26 -0.46 -5.12 4.94
N ILE A 27 -1.60 -4.42 4.81
CA ILE A 27 -2.92 -5.06 4.66
C ILE A 27 -2.97 -5.91 3.38
N GLN A 28 -2.43 -5.40 2.27
CA GLN A 28 -2.36 -6.14 1.02
C GLN A 28 -1.51 -7.41 1.16
N ALA A 29 -0.31 -7.30 1.74
CA ALA A 29 0.57 -8.45 1.94
C ALA A 29 -0.06 -9.49 2.88
N GLU A 30 -0.79 -9.08 3.94
CA GLU A 30 -1.55 -9.98 4.81
C GLU A 30 -2.67 -10.69 4.04
N ALA A 31 -3.38 -9.98 3.16
CA ALA A 31 -4.43 -10.57 2.33
C ALA A 31 -3.88 -11.62 1.36
N VAL A 32 -2.69 -11.40 0.78
CA VAL A 32 -2.00 -12.37 -0.07
C VAL A 32 -1.64 -13.64 0.70
N VAL A 33 -1.15 -13.53 1.94
CA VAL A 33 -0.89 -14.70 2.81
C VAL A 33 -2.17 -15.47 3.10
N LYS A 34 -3.28 -14.78 3.38
CA LYS A 34 -4.60 -15.42 3.58
C LYS A 34 -5.06 -16.14 2.32
N GLN A 35 -4.86 -15.55 1.16
CA GLN A 35 -5.19 -16.14 -0.13
C GLN A 35 -4.38 -17.42 -0.38
N SER A 36 -3.07 -17.39 -0.22
CA SER A 36 -2.22 -18.56 -0.44
C SER A 36 -2.49 -19.68 0.58
N ASN A 37 -2.85 -19.33 1.82
CA ASN A 37 -3.32 -20.31 2.79
C ASN A 37 -4.63 -20.99 2.34
N ALA A 38 -5.58 -20.23 1.80
CA ALA A 38 -6.81 -20.78 1.23
C ALA A 38 -6.55 -21.70 0.01
N GLN A 39 -5.51 -21.39 -0.79
CA GLN A 39 -5.10 -22.24 -1.92
C GLN A 39 -4.62 -23.63 -1.47
N ILE A 40 -4.04 -23.76 -0.28
CA ILE A 40 -3.71 -25.08 0.29
C ILE A 40 -5.00 -25.87 0.50
N GLY A 41 -6.05 -25.24 0.99
CA GLY A 41 -7.37 -25.85 1.13
C GLY A 41 -7.94 -26.32 -0.21
N VAL A 42 -7.85 -25.47 -1.24
CA VAL A 42 -8.26 -25.82 -2.62
C VAL A 42 -7.45 -27.00 -3.17
N ALA A 43 -6.12 -26.99 -3.00
CA ALA A 43 -5.29 -28.13 -3.43
C ALA A 43 -5.64 -29.42 -2.67
N THR A 44 -6.03 -29.32 -1.42
CA THR A 44 -6.43 -30.47 -0.59
C THR A 44 -7.83 -30.99 -0.94
N SER A 45 -8.70 -30.13 -1.49
CA SER A 45 -10.09 -30.50 -1.83
C SER A 45 -10.19 -31.60 -2.88
N VAL A 46 -9.15 -31.80 -3.68
CA VAL A 46 -9.08 -32.88 -4.70
C VAL A 46 -9.23 -34.28 -4.07
N PHE A 47 -8.92 -34.44 -2.78
CA PHE A 47 -9.11 -35.72 -2.07
C PHE A 47 -10.53 -35.95 -1.57
N PHE A 48 -11.41 -34.96 -1.65
CA PHE A 48 -12.79 -35.10 -1.25
C PHE A 48 -13.69 -35.49 -2.44
N PRO A 49 -14.80 -36.21 -2.20
CA PRO A 49 -15.73 -36.53 -3.24
C PRO A 49 -16.38 -35.27 -3.83
N THR A 50 -16.47 -35.19 -5.15
CA THR A 50 -17.25 -34.18 -5.86
C THR A 50 -18.68 -34.69 -6.08
N ILE A 51 -19.64 -33.88 -5.68
CA ILE A 51 -21.08 -34.15 -5.90
C ILE A 51 -21.54 -33.22 -7.01
N SER A 52 -22.10 -33.81 -8.08
CA SER A 52 -22.66 -33.07 -9.21
C SER A 52 -24.15 -33.36 -9.32
N LEU A 53 -24.94 -32.31 -9.59
CA LEU A 53 -26.34 -32.40 -9.98
C LEU A 53 -26.51 -31.65 -11.28
N THR A 54 -26.94 -32.38 -12.32
CA THR A 54 -27.11 -31.83 -13.66
C THR A 54 -28.55 -32.00 -14.10
N THR A 55 -29.15 -30.94 -14.63
CA THR A 55 -30.51 -30.97 -15.15
C THR A 55 -30.51 -30.43 -16.58
N PRO A 56 -30.30 -31.28 -17.61
CA PRO A 56 -30.47 -30.85 -18.99
C PRO A 56 -31.93 -30.60 -19.26
N LEU A 57 -32.26 -29.46 -19.86
CA LEU A 57 -33.57 -29.07 -20.36
C LEU A 57 -33.42 -28.77 -21.84
N GLY A 58 -34.31 -29.29 -22.67
CA GLY A 58 -34.23 -29.06 -24.10
C GLY A 58 -35.40 -29.61 -24.87
N TYR A 59 -35.29 -29.52 -26.16
CA TYR A 59 -36.23 -30.13 -27.11
C TYR A 59 -35.47 -31.19 -27.90
N THR A 60 -36.14 -32.28 -28.19
CA THR A 60 -35.64 -33.34 -29.06
C THR A 60 -36.56 -33.51 -30.27
N SER A 61 -35.99 -33.70 -31.45
CA SER A 61 -36.76 -33.91 -32.68
C SER A 61 -35.95 -34.72 -33.69
N THR A 62 -36.62 -35.51 -34.49
CA THR A 62 -36.00 -36.24 -35.61
C THR A 62 -35.77 -35.36 -36.85
N SER A 63 -36.32 -34.13 -36.88
CA SER A 63 -36.14 -33.15 -37.95
C SER A 63 -35.91 -31.76 -37.39
N LEU A 64 -34.96 -31.03 -37.96
CA LEU A 64 -34.64 -29.64 -37.60
C LEU A 64 -35.86 -28.69 -37.69
N THR A 65 -36.73 -28.91 -38.68
CA THR A 65 -37.93 -28.09 -38.89
C THR A 65 -38.97 -28.22 -37.78
N ASN A 66 -38.91 -29.27 -36.97
CA ASN A 66 -39.86 -29.57 -35.90
C ASN A 66 -39.25 -29.31 -34.49
N LEU A 67 -37.97 -28.97 -34.40
CA LEU A 67 -37.24 -28.81 -33.12
C LEU A 67 -37.88 -27.77 -32.19
N PHE A 68 -38.37 -26.67 -32.73
CA PHE A 68 -39.01 -25.59 -31.98
C PHE A 68 -40.55 -25.60 -32.00
N LYS A 69 -41.17 -26.62 -32.57
CA LYS A 69 -42.63 -26.74 -32.62
C LYS A 69 -43.26 -27.30 -31.32
N GLY A 70 -42.47 -27.43 -30.25
CA GLY A 70 -42.96 -27.58 -28.86
C GLY A 70 -43.53 -28.92 -28.46
N GLN A 71 -43.47 -29.95 -29.28
CA GLN A 71 -44.16 -31.21 -29.00
C GLN A 71 -43.33 -32.27 -28.28
N GLN A 72 -42.01 -32.08 -28.11
CA GLN A 72 -41.14 -33.02 -27.43
C GLN A 72 -40.13 -32.28 -26.55
N SER A 73 -40.55 -31.84 -25.37
CA SER A 73 -39.68 -31.35 -24.34
C SER A 73 -38.96 -32.51 -23.65
N TYR A 74 -37.68 -32.36 -23.46
CA TYR A 74 -36.81 -33.30 -22.74
C TYR A 74 -36.32 -32.66 -21.48
N TRP A 75 -36.46 -33.34 -20.37
CA TRP A 75 -35.83 -32.96 -19.10
C TRP A 75 -35.35 -34.20 -18.37
N GLN A 76 -34.26 -34.07 -17.66
CA GLN A 76 -33.65 -35.16 -16.90
C GLN A 76 -32.96 -34.59 -15.66
N TYR A 77 -33.02 -35.33 -14.55
CA TYR A 77 -32.18 -35.10 -13.39
C TYR A 77 -31.09 -36.17 -13.32
N GLN A 78 -29.85 -35.75 -13.22
CA GLN A 78 -28.70 -36.65 -13.08
C GLN A 78 -27.88 -36.23 -11.88
N GLY A 79 -27.78 -37.11 -10.88
CA GLY A 79 -26.87 -37.00 -9.73
C GLY A 79 -25.63 -37.85 -9.96
N GLY A 80 -24.46 -37.32 -9.65
CA GLY A 80 -23.21 -38.06 -9.72
C GLY A 80 -22.30 -37.77 -8.50
N ILE A 81 -21.64 -38.82 -8.02
CA ILE A 81 -20.59 -38.70 -6.99
C ILE A 81 -19.32 -39.30 -7.61
N SER A 82 -18.23 -38.52 -7.61
CA SER A 82 -16.91 -38.94 -8.12
C SER A 82 -15.85 -38.65 -7.11
N MET A 83 -14.98 -39.63 -6.81
CA MET A 83 -13.87 -39.50 -5.89
C MET A 83 -12.62 -40.17 -6.49
N PRO A 84 -11.51 -39.45 -6.61
CA PRO A 84 -10.24 -40.06 -7.04
C PRO A 84 -9.67 -40.93 -5.94
N VAL A 85 -9.44 -42.21 -6.25
CA VAL A 85 -8.88 -43.20 -5.28
C VAL A 85 -7.35 -43.06 -5.17
N LEU A 86 -6.68 -42.76 -6.28
CA LEU A 86 -5.23 -42.54 -6.36
C LEU A 86 -4.94 -41.35 -7.26
N ASN A 87 -4.42 -40.27 -6.64
CA ASN A 87 -3.99 -39.08 -7.37
C ASN A 87 -2.63 -38.60 -6.85
N LEU A 88 -1.56 -39.20 -7.38
CA LEU A 88 -0.18 -38.83 -7.03
C LEU A 88 0.15 -37.37 -7.37
N GLY A 89 -0.47 -36.82 -8.42
CA GLY A 89 -0.32 -35.40 -8.79
C GLY A 89 -0.85 -34.42 -7.74
N ALA A 90 -1.90 -34.82 -6.98
CA ALA A 90 -2.48 -34.00 -5.94
C ALA A 90 -1.49 -33.73 -4.80
N PHE A 91 -0.65 -34.68 -4.43
CA PHE A 91 0.41 -34.47 -3.43
C PHE A 91 1.42 -33.40 -3.88
N GLY A 92 1.81 -33.43 -5.17
CA GLY A 92 2.66 -32.41 -5.77
C GLY A 92 2.01 -31.01 -5.73
N ALA A 93 0.72 -30.93 -6.07
CA ALA A 93 -0.05 -29.66 -6.02
C ALA A 93 -0.14 -29.09 -4.61
N ILE A 94 -0.36 -29.94 -3.59
CA ILE A 94 -0.37 -29.49 -2.17
C ILE A 94 1.01 -29.00 -1.74
N LYS A 95 2.07 -29.71 -2.14
CA LYS A 95 3.45 -29.29 -1.84
C LYS A 95 3.78 -27.95 -2.49
N ALA A 96 3.35 -27.74 -3.74
CA ALA A 96 3.52 -26.48 -4.45
C ALA A 96 2.73 -25.35 -3.77
N ALA A 97 1.48 -25.57 -3.40
CA ALA A 97 0.64 -24.59 -2.69
C ALA A 97 1.24 -24.20 -1.32
N LYS A 98 1.79 -25.17 -0.58
CA LYS A 98 2.53 -24.89 0.67
C LYS A 98 3.79 -24.08 0.42
N GLY A 99 4.55 -24.37 -0.64
CA GLY A 99 5.72 -23.60 -1.04
C GLY A 99 5.36 -22.14 -1.34
N GLN A 100 4.26 -21.92 -2.07
CA GLN A 100 3.76 -20.57 -2.36
C GLN A 100 3.35 -19.84 -1.08
N TYR A 101 2.65 -20.50 -0.16
CA TYR A 101 2.30 -19.91 1.13
C TYR A 101 3.52 -19.43 1.91
N TYR A 102 4.60 -20.21 1.96
CA TYR A 102 5.84 -19.78 2.63
C TYR A 102 6.50 -18.60 1.93
N ALA A 103 6.51 -18.58 0.60
CA ALA A 103 7.04 -17.44 -0.15
C ALA A 103 6.26 -16.16 0.17
N ASP A 104 4.92 -16.21 0.13
CA ASP A 104 4.06 -15.08 0.43
C ASP A 104 4.16 -14.63 1.90
N PHE A 105 4.35 -15.58 2.82
CA PHE A 105 4.60 -15.27 4.23
C PHE A 105 5.92 -14.51 4.43
N PHE A 106 7.00 -14.91 3.77
CA PHE A 106 8.27 -14.18 3.86
C PHE A 106 8.19 -12.80 3.20
N ASN A 107 7.47 -12.66 2.10
CA ASN A 107 7.19 -11.36 1.47
C ASN A 107 6.40 -10.42 2.41
N TYR A 108 5.43 -10.97 3.15
CA TYR A 108 4.71 -10.21 4.19
C TYR A 108 5.67 -9.72 5.29
N VAL A 109 6.53 -10.60 5.80
CA VAL A 109 7.52 -10.24 6.82
C VAL A 109 8.47 -9.15 6.32
N GLU A 110 8.90 -9.23 5.07
CA GLU A 110 9.74 -8.20 4.43
C GLU A 110 8.99 -6.87 4.31
N THR A 111 7.74 -6.88 3.86
CA THR A 111 6.89 -5.68 3.78
C THR A 111 6.74 -5.01 5.14
N VAL A 112 6.51 -5.78 6.21
CA VAL A 112 6.42 -5.25 7.58
C VAL A 112 7.74 -4.63 8.01
N LYS A 113 8.88 -5.29 7.76
CA LYS A 113 10.21 -4.73 8.09
C LYS A 113 10.48 -3.42 7.34
N ASN A 114 10.16 -3.36 6.06
CA ASN A 114 10.33 -2.16 5.25
C ASN A 114 9.41 -1.03 5.72
N ALA A 115 8.19 -1.36 6.16
CA ALA A 115 7.27 -0.39 6.75
C ALA A 115 7.83 0.22 8.04
N PHE A 116 8.45 -0.58 8.91
CA PHE A 116 9.13 -0.08 10.10
C PHE A 116 10.34 0.81 9.76
N ALA A 117 11.20 0.36 8.84
CA ALA A 117 12.36 1.13 8.41
C ALA A 117 11.97 2.48 7.78
N SER A 118 10.88 2.50 7.00
CA SER A 118 10.34 3.74 6.42
C SER A 118 9.91 4.73 7.51
N VAL A 119 9.14 4.27 8.51
CA VAL A 119 8.70 5.13 9.61
C VAL A 119 9.86 5.68 10.42
N ASP A 120 10.87 4.86 10.71
CA ASP A 120 12.08 5.29 11.42
C ASP A 120 12.85 6.36 10.64
N SER A 121 13.04 6.15 9.35
CA SER A 121 13.66 7.12 8.44
C SER A 121 12.88 8.44 8.34
N ASP A 122 11.53 8.34 8.27
CA ASP A 122 10.66 9.52 8.18
C ASP A 122 10.68 10.33 9.47
N LEU A 123 10.73 9.67 10.65
CA LEU A 123 10.86 10.34 11.95
C LEU A 123 12.20 11.06 12.07
N ALA A 124 13.30 10.41 11.71
CA ALA A 124 14.62 11.03 11.70
C ALA A 124 14.70 12.22 10.74
N SER A 125 14.09 12.10 9.58
CA SER A 125 14.01 13.18 8.59
C SER A 125 13.16 14.34 9.10
N HIS A 126 12.04 14.07 9.75
CA HIS A 126 11.18 15.09 10.34
C HIS A 126 11.95 15.90 11.42
N GLU A 127 12.66 15.22 12.32
CA GLU A 127 13.48 15.89 13.34
C GLU A 127 14.54 16.79 12.71
N LYS A 128 15.26 16.29 11.71
CA LYS A 128 16.27 17.04 10.96
C LYS A 128 15.68 18.28 10.27
N TYR A 129 14.55 18.12 9.59
CA TYR A 129 13.89 19.25 8.89
C TYR A 129 13.34 20.28 9.87
N THR A 130 12.80 19.86 11.00
CA THR A 130 12.34 20.78 12.04
C THR A 130 13.50 21.63 12.57
N LYS A 131 14.64 21.01 12.89
CA LYS A 131 15.84 21.73 13.33
C LYS A 131 16.39 22.67 12.26
N SER A 132 16.46 22.22 11.01
CA SER A 132 16.90 23.04 9.88
C SER A 132 15.97 24.24 9.66
N PHE A 133 14.67 24.07 9.85
CA PHE A 133 13.70 25.16 9.78
C PHE A 133 13.92 26.20 10.90
N GLU A 134 14.13 25.76 12.13
CA GLU A 134 14.41 26.65 13.27
C GLU A 134 15.71 27.45 13.04
N GLU A 135 16.76 26.80 12.52
CA GLU A 135 18.03 27.46 12.17
C GLU A 135 17.82 28.50 11.04
N MET A 136 17.01 28.18 10.03
CA MET A 136 16.69 29.09 8.93
C MET A 136 15.91 30.31 9.41
N VAL A 137 14.92 30.13 10.29
CA VAL A 137 14.19 31.25 10.92
C VAL A 137 15.13 32.15 11.73
N SER A 138 16.03 31.59 12.50
CA SER A 138 17.03 32.34 13.28
C SER A 138 17.99 33.10 12.36
N PHE A 139 18.45 32.47 11.28
CA PHE A 139 19.29 33.13 10.26
C PHE A 139 18.56 34.29 9.59
N PHE A 140 17.30 34.10 9.19
CA PHE A 140 16.48 35.16 8.60
C PHE A 140 16.33 36.35 9.55
N ASP A 141 16.02 36.10 10.81
CA ASP A 141 15.84 37.12 11.85
C ASP A 141 17.13 37.93 12.10
N SER A 142 18.29 37.26 12.11
CA SER A 142 19.58 37.90 12.28
C SER A 142 19.97 38.74 11.08
N THR A 143 19.65 38.25 9.86
CA THR A 143 19.91 38.96 8.60
C THR A 143 19.01 40.19 8.49
N HIS A 144 17.74 40.08 8.89
CA HIS A 144 16.79 41.19 8.92
C HIS A 144 17.24 42.30 9.88
N ARG A 145 17.62 41.95 11.10
CA ARG A 145 18.18 42.88 12.09
C ARG A 145 19.45 43.58 11.60
N ARG A 146 20.33 42.83 10.94
CA ARG A 146 21.54 43.38 10.35
C ARG A 146 21.25 44.38 9.23
N TYR A 147 20.27 44.06 8.37
CA TYR A 147 19.82 44.97 7.31
C TYR A 147 19.28 46.29 7.91
N ASP A 148 18.41 46.19 8.91
CA ASP A 148 17.82 47.36 9.56
C ASP A 148 18.89 48.25 10.21
N TYR A 149 19.87 47.64 10.85
CA TYR A 149 21.02 48.36 11.46
C TYR A 149 21.87 49.06 10.40
N GLU A 150 22.24 48.39 9.31
CA GLU A 150 23.02 49.01 8.23
C GLU A 150 22.22 50.07 7.45
N MET A 151 20.91 49.92 7.37
CA MET A 151 20.04 50.95 6.79
C MET A 151 20.01 52.23 7.64
N LEU A 152 20.02 52.13 8.98
CA LEU A 152 20.18 53.27 9.89
C LEU A 152 21.51 53.96 9.69
N ARG A 153 22.62 53.22 9.64
CA ARG A 153 23.97 53.75 9.41
C ARG A 153 24.09 54.43 8.02
N PHE A 154 23.41 53.93 7.00
CA PHE A 154 23.34 54.56 5.69
C PHE A 154 22.63 55.91 5.76
N LYS A 155 21.52 56.01 6.51
CA LYS A 155 20.81 57.28 6.70
C LYS A 155 21.66 58.32 7.41
N GLU A 156 22.57 57.90 8.27
CA GLU A 156 23.54 58.77 8.98
C GLU A 156 24.80 59.08 8.15
N GLY A 157 24.91 58.55 6.93
CA GLY A 157 26.05 58.79 6.02
C GLY A 157 27.31 57.99 6.36
N LEU A 158 27.19 56.96 7.21
CA LEU A 158 28.33 56.18 7.72
C LEU A 158 28.71 54.97 6.85
N VAL A 159 27.84 54.58 5.93
CA VAL A 159 28.03 53.39 5.08
C VAL A 159 27.61 53.69 3.63
N ALA A 160 28.22 53.05 2.63
CA ALA A 160 27.94 53.23 1.25
C ALA A 160 26.71 52.44 0.79
N LYS A 161 25.98 52.97 -0.19
CA LYS A 161 24.77 52.35 -0.77
C LYS A 161 24.95 50.89 -1.26
N PRO A 162 26.08 50.49 -1.87
CA PRO A 162 26.31 49.09 -2.29
C PRO A 162 26.28 48.09 -1.17
N ASP A 163 26.73 48.45 0.01
CA ASP A 163 26.78 47.53 1.19
C ASP A 163 25.38 47.18 1.69
N VAL A 164 24.46 48.15 1.69
CA VAL A 164 23.07 47.95 2.06
C VAL A 164 22.30 47.12 0.98
N LEU A 165 22.62 47.35 -0.31
CA LEU A 165 22.05 46.59 -1.42
C LEU A 165 22.47 45.11 -1.37
N ALA A 166 23.74 44.80 -1.05
CA ALA A 166 24.22 43.44 -0.92
C ALA A 166 23.48 42.66 0.22
N LEU A 167 23.17 43.35 1.33
CA LEU A 167 22.38 42.76 2.43
C LEU A 167 20.90 42.59 2.07
N ASN A 168 20.33 43.47 1.25
CA ASN A 168 18.95 43.35 0.78
C ASN A 168 18.77 42.11 -0.12
N ILE A 169 19.76 41.81 -0.96
CA ILE A 169 19.76 40.60 -1.79
C ILE A 169 19.79 39.36 -0.88
N LYS A 170 20.72 39.29 0.07
CA LYS A 170 20.81 38.16 1.03
C LYS A 170 19.58 37.98 1.91
N ARG A 171 18.79 39.02 2.14
CA ARG A 171 17.53 38.94 2.87
C ARG A 171 16.41 38.31 2.03
N ASN A 172 16.46 38.47 0.72
CA ASN A 172 15.40 38.02 -0.20
C ASN A 172 15.71 36.67 -0.89
N GLU A 173 16.91 36.11 -0.68
CA GLU A 173 17.29 34.74 -1.03
C GLU A 173 16.88 33.75 0.09
#